data_a6e1942b049441882bdea9a2d463fa7a
#
_entry.id   a6e1942b049441882bdea9a2d463fa7a
#
_cell.length_a   1.000
_cell.length_b   1.000
_cell.length_c   1.000
_cell.angle_alpha   90.00
_cell.angle_beta   90.00
_cell.angle_gamma   90.00
#
_symmetry.space_group_name_H-M   'P 1'
#
loop_
_entity.id
_entity.type
_entity.pdbx_description
1 polymer ?
#
loop_
_entity_poly.entity_id
_entity_poly.type
_entity_poly.pdbx_seq_one_letter_code
_entity_poly.pdbx_strand_id
1 'polypeptide(L)'
;MAWFLNGEEFSIGAHTHMYVFFSPTTPIGTASVVEQGMDWWFRYTYVGAPRELARSPETSLLLEEGVIAALKANRPDKAELIDAAAATVRAHGERMRFLLKFKETKAYVAETAFTISEREPAKVRTLRTEKSTGAMFDSPPILAIDARVHVNESLGIPFSEYAPCSERPPISKIVKWQGVVSPA
;
A
#
# COMPACT_ATOMS: atom_id res chain seq x y z
N MET A 1 0.94 -0.55 -3.87
CA MET A 1 2.14 0.22 -4.25
C MET A 1 2.42 1.40 -3.31
N ALA A 2 1.53 2.35 -3.12
CA ALA A 2 1.75 3.55 -2.28
C ALA A 2 2.27 3.21 -0.86
N TRP A 3 1.70 2.22 -0.21
CA TRP A 3 2.13 1.78 1.12
C TRP A 3 3.55 1.18 1.13
N PHE A 4 3.89 0.41 0.09
CA PHE A 4 5.24 -0.13 -0.05
C PHE A 4 6.26 1.00 -0.23
N LEU A 5 5.98 1.93 -1.13
CA LEU A 5 6.83 3.09 -1.40
C LEU A 5 7.01 3.97 -0.15
N ASN A 6 5.95 4.16 0.64
CA ASN A 6 6.05 4.89 1.90
C ASN A 6 6.97 4.19 2.92
N GLY A 7 6.98 2.86 2.96
CA GLY A 7 7.90 2.07 3.77
C GLY A 7 9.36 2.18 3.33
N GLU A 8 9.62 2.54 2.07
CA GLU A 8 10.95 2.81 1.51
C GLU A 8 11.32 4.31 1.53
N GLU A 9 10.62 5.10 2.35
CA GLU A 9 10.84 6.55 2.48
C GLU A 9 10.69 7.31 1.14
N PHE A 10 9.87 6.79 0.25
CA PHE A 10 9.58 7.45 -1.02
C PHE A 10 8.80 8.74 -0.78
N SER A 11 9.24 9.81 -1.43
CA SER A 11 8.58 11.11 -1.40
C SER A 11 8.51 11.69 -2.81
N ILE A 12 7.45 12.38 -3.12
CA ILE A 12 7.30 13.16 -4.36
C ILE A 12 7.93 14.57 -4.24
N GLY A 13 8.93 14.71 -3.37
CA GLY A 13 9.63 15.96 -3.11
C GLY A 13 8.89 16.84 -2.11
N ALA A 14 8.79 18.14 -2.40
CA ALA A 14 8.12 19.11 -1.52
C ALA A 14 6.57 18.99 -1.53
N HIS A 15 6.02 18.20 -2.45
CA HIS A 15 4.57 18.09 -2.60
C HIS A 15 4.00 17.03 -1.65
N THR A 16 2.85 17.31 -1.06
CA THR A 16 2.14 16.40 -0.15
C THR A 16 1.13 15.51 -0.87
N HIS A 17 0.69 15.92 -2.08
CA HIS A 17 -0.32 15.22 -2.86
C HIS A 17 0.08 15.15 -4.33
N MET A 18 -0.22 14.03 -4.95
CA MET A 18 -0.15 13.83 -6.39
C MET A 18 -1.52 13.39 -6.90
N TYR A 19 -2.08 14.17 -7.82
CA TYR A 19 -3.32 13.83 -8.52
C TYR A 19 -2.97 13.26 -9.89
N VAL A 20 -3.42 12.06 -10.16
CA VAL A 20 -3.22 11.37 -11.44
C VAL A 20 -4.52 11.42 -12.22
N PHE A 21 -4.48 12.03 -13.41
CA PHE A 21 -5.61 12.14 -14.32
C PHE A 21 -5.36 11.30 -15.56
N PHE A 22 -6.25 10.37 -15.83
CA PHE A 22 -6.23 9.60 -17.07
C PHE A 22 -6.88 10.44 -18.19
N SER A 23 -6.13 10.71 -19.25
CA SER A 23 -6.52 11.65 -20.30
C SER A 23 -6.39 11.03 -21.70
N PRO A 24 -7.43 11.16 -22.55
CA PRO A 24 -7.33 10.72 -23.93
C PRO A 24 -6.51 11.65 -24.83
N THR A 25 -6.11 12.82 -24.32
CA THR A 25 -5.26 13.78 -25.06
C THR A 25 -3.77 13.57 -24.82
N THR A 26 -3.42 12.77 -23.82
CA THR A 26 -2.03 12.36 -23.55
C THR A 26 -1.77 11.03 -24.26
N PRO A 27 -0.62 10.83 -24.92
CA PRO A 27 -0.31 9.55 -25.56
C PRO A 27 -0.29 8.39 -24.57
N ILE A 28 -0.90 7.27 -24.94
CA ILE A 28 -0.94 6.05 -24.10
C ILE A 28 0.49 5.62 -23.75
N GLY A 29 0.71 5.24 -22.51
CA GLY A 29 2.02 4.83 -22.00
C GLY A 29 2.95 6.00 -21.61
N THR A 30 2.47 7.24 -21.71
CA THR A 30 3.22 8.43 -21.28
C THR A 30 2.55 9.13 -20.09
N ALA A 31 3.36 9.90 -19.36
CA ALA A 31 2.89 10.78 -18.30
C ALA A 31 3.47 12.18 -18.45
N SER A 32 2.67 13.21 -18.21
CA SER A 32 3.06 14.62 -18.28
C SER A 32 2.76 15.31 -16.94
N VAL A 33 3.77 15.90 -16.34
CA VAL A 33 3.66 16.66 -15.09
C VAL A 33 3.32 18.11 -15.40
N VAL A 34 2.35 18.68 -14.71
CA VAL A 34 2.03 20.11 -14.79
C VAL A 34 2.90 20.86 -13.80
N GLU A 35 3.80 21.71 -14.31
CA GLU A 35 4.78 22.45 -13.50
C GLU A 35 4.36 23.87 -13.14
N GLN A 36 3.40 24.44 -13.86
CA GLN A 36 3.03 25.84 -13.72
C GLN A 36 1.59 26.05 -13.24
N GLY A 37 1.36 27.09 -12.46
CA GLY A 37 0.02 27.53 -12.06
C GLY A 37 -0.61 26.71 -10.94
N MET A 38 0.16 25.89 -10.24
CA MET A 38 -0.31 25.02 -9.17
C MET A 38 0.19 25.49 -7.80
N ASP A 39 -0.61 25.21 -6.76
CA ASP A 39 -0.16 25.40 -5.39
C ASP A 39 1.03 24.49 -5.08
N TRP A 40 1.96 24.96 -4.26
CA TRP A 40 3.20 24.27 -3.94
C TRP A 40 3.03 22.90 -3.28
N TRP A 41 1.88 22.62 -2.68
CA TRP A 41 1.63 21.40 -1.89
C TRP A 41 1.09 20.23 -2.71
N PHE A 42 0.73 20.41 -4.01
CA PHE A 42 0.26 19.32 -4.87
C PHE A 42 0.82 19.36 -6.29
N ARG A 43 0.75 18.24 -6.96
CA ARG A 43 1.13 18.04 -8.36
C ARG A 43 0.01 17.39 -9.14
N TYR A 44 -0.23 17.87 -10.33
CA TYR A 44 -1.08 17.22 -11.33
C TYR A 44 -0.22 16.47 -12.34
N THR A 45 -0.59 15.23 -12.63
CA THR A 45 0.08 14.40 -13.62
C THR A 45 -0.98 13.80 -14.53
N TYR A 46 -0.91 14.09 -15.82
CA TYR A 46 -1.77 13.52 -16.83
C TYR A 46 -1.12 12.27 -17.40
N VAL A 47 -1.88 11.18 -17.46
CA VAL A 47 -1.46 9.89 -18.01
C VAL A 47 -2.32 9.54 -19.19
N GLY A 48 -1.69 9.06 -20.27
CA GLY A 48 -2.39 8.65 -21.47
C GLY A 48 -3.30 7.45 -21.24
N ALA A 49 -4.58 7.60 -21.60
CA ALA A 49 -5.58 6.54 -21.49
C ALA A 49 -6.62 6.66 -22.61
N PRO A 50 -7.31 5.54 -22.96
CA PRO A 50 -8.48 5.60 -23.86
C PRO A 50 -9.57 6.49 -23.28
N ARG A 51 -10.40 7.05 -24.18
CA ARG A 51 -11.54 7.91 -23.77
C ARG A 51 -12.55 7.16 -22.91
N GLU A 52 -12.74 5.88 -23.17
CA GLU A 52 -13.68 5.03 -22.43
C GLU A 52 -12.89 3.92 -21.75
N LEU A 53 -13.04 3.84 -20.43
CA LEU A 53 -12.45 2.81 -19.58
C LEU A 53 -13.55 1.86 -19.13
N ALA A 54 -13.70 0.74 -19.81
CA ALA A 54 -14.57 -0.34 -19.34
C ALA A 54 -13.94 -1.03 -18.12
N ARG A 55 -14.77 -1.61 -17.25
CA ARG A 55 -14.26 -2.45 -16.15
C ARG A 55 -13.78 -3.80 -16.72
N SER A 56 -12.48 -3.93 -16.89
CA SER A 56 -11.84 -5.15 -17.38
C SER A 56 -10.45 -5.32 -16.76
N PRO A 57 -9.88 -6.52 -16.81
CA PRO A 57 -8.49 -6.76 -16.38
C PRO A 57 -7.48 -5.87 -17.11
N GLU A 58 -7.70 -5.63 -18.41
CA GLU A 58 -6.83 -4.79 -19.24
C GLU A 58 -6.87 -3.33 -18.76
N THR A 59 -8.04 -2.85 -18.35
CA THR A 59 -8.19 -1.52 -17.76
C THR A 59 -7.46 -1.41 -16.43
N SER A 60 -7.54 -2.44 -15.59
CA SER A 60 -6.82 -2.47 -14.31
C SER A 60 -5.30 -2.41 -14.54
N LEU A 61 -4.78 -3.15 -15.52
CA LEU A 61 -3.38 -3.10 -15.89
C LEU A 61 -2.97 -1.71 -16.43
N LEU A 62 -3.79 -1.13 -17.29
CA LEU A 62 -3.56 0.22 -17.82
C LEU A 62 -3.50 1.27 -16.72
N LEU A 63 -4.40 1.18 -15.73
CA LEU A 63 -4.42 2.09 -14.59
C LEU A 63 -3.16 1.92 -13.73
N GLU A 64 -2.74 0.68 -13.49
CA GLU A 64 -1.51 0.37 -12.75
C GLU A 64 -0.29 0.95 -13.46
N GLU A 65 -0.13 0.67 -14.74
CA GLU A 65 0.99 1.19 -15.55
C GLU A 65 0.97 2.72 -15.62
N GLY A 66 -0.21 3.31 -15.71
CA GLY A 66 -0.38 4.75 -15.67
C GLY A 66 0.07 5.39 -14.34
N VAL A 67 -0.25 4.76 -13.22
CA VAL A 67 0.24 5.20 -11.90
C VAL A 67 1.76 5.07 -11.81
N ILE A 68 2.34 3.98 -12.31
CA ILE A 68 3.80 3.79 -12.37
C ILE A 68 4.45 4.89 -13.21
N ALA A 69 3.91 5.17 -14.40
CA ALA A 69 4.40 6.23 -15.27
C ALA A 69 4.32 7.61 -14.59
N ALA A 70 3.22 7.91 -13.90
CA ALA A 70 3.07 9.15 -13.15
C ALA A 70 4.10 9.29 -12.02
N LEU A 71 4.34 8.23 -11.26
CA LEU A 71 5.36 8.22 -10.21
C LEU A 71 6.75 8.47 -10.78
N LYS A 72 7.12 7.79 -11.88
CA LYS A 72 8.42 7.98 -12.55
C LYS A 72 8.59 9.36 -13.17
N ALA A 73 7.53 9.94 -13.74
CA ALA A 73 7.56 11.29 -14.26
C ALA A 73 7.81 12.34 -13.17
N ASN A 74 7.28 12.13 -11.97
CA ASN A 74 7.52 13.02 -10.83
C ASN A 74 8.85 12.74 -10.10
N ARG A 75 9.36 11.51 -10.17
CA ARG A 75 10.61 11.10 -9.49
C ARG A 75 11.41 10.16 -10.38
N PRO A 76 11.99 10.70 -11.49
CA PRO A 76 12.83 9.89 -12.38
C PRO A 76 14.08 9.34 -11.68
N ASP A 77 14.58 10.04 -10.66
CA ASP A 77 15.68 9.60 -9.80
C ASP A 77 15.36 8.36 -8.95
N LYS A 78 14.08 8.00 -8.82
CA LYS A 78 13.58 6.85 -8.04
C LYS A 78 12.95 5.76 -8.93
N ALA A 79 13.23 5.77 -10.24
CA ALA A 79 12.59 4.85 -11.19
C ALA A 79 12.81 3.37 -10.82
N GLU A 80 14.00 2.99 -10.41
CA GLU A 80 14.32 1.61 -10.00
C GLU A 80 13.55 1.18 -8.75
N LEU A 81 13.41 2.07 -7.77
CA LEU A 81 12.61 1.81 -6.56
C LEU A 81 11.13 1.62 -6.91
N ILE A 82 10.60 2.44 -7.83
CA ILE A 82 9.22 2.35 -8.29
C ILE A 82 8.99 1.01 -9.02
N ASP A 83 9.93 0.59 -9.88
CA ASP A 83 9.85 -0.70 -10.57
C ASP A 83 9.93 -1.89 -9.61
N ALA A 84 10.82 -1.85 -8.64
CA ALA A 84 10.92 -2.87 -7.60
C ALA A 84 9.62 -2.96 -6.78
N ALA A 85 9.02 -1.82 -6.43
CA ALA A 85 7.73 -1.76 -5.75
C ALA A 85 6.60 -2.37 -6.60
N ALA A 86 6.54 -2.03 -7.88
CA ALA A 86 5.56 -2.58 -8.81
C ALA A 86 5.72 -4.10 -8.96
N ALA A 87 6.95 -4.58 -9.15
CA ALA A 87 7.25 -6.01 -9.25
C ALA A 87 6.83 -6.77 -7.98
N THR A 88 7.11 -6.22 -6.80
CA THR A 88 6.71 -6.80 -5.52
C THR A 88 5.18 -6.89 -5.40
N VAL A 89 4.46 -5.81 -5.73
CA VAL A 89 2.99 -5.80 -5.70
C VAL A 89 2.41 -6.81 -6.69
N ARG A 90 2.95 -6.90 -7.91
CA ARG A 90 2.52 -7.89 -8.92
C ARG A 90 2.76 -9.33 -8.48
N ALA A 91 3.91 -9.61 -7.87
CA ALA A 91 4.26 -10.95 -7.42
C ALA A 91 3.37 -11.44 -6.26
N HIS A 92 2.95 -10.55 -5.38
CA HIS A 92 2.23 -10.92 -4.16
C HIS A 92 0.74 -10.58 -4.19
N GLY A 93 0.33 -9.55 -4.96
CA GLY A 93 -1.07 -9.15 -5.13
C GLY A 93 -1.81 -8.99 -3.81
N GLU A 94 -2.98 -9.62 -3.70
CA GLU A 94 -3.82 -9.58 -2.50
C GLU A 94 -3.22 -10.26 -1.26
N ARG A 95 -2.16 -11.05 -1.43
CA ARG A 95 -1.45 -11.68 -0.29
C ARG A 95 -0.53 -10.72 0.44
N MET A 96 -0.27 -9.52 -0.11
CA MET A 96 0.56 -8.53 0.56
C MET A 96 -0.07 -8.08 1.87
N ARG A 97 0.77 -8.00 2.89
CA ARG A 97 0.43 -7.44 4.20
C ARG A 97 1.10 -6.09 4.35
N PHE A 98 0.34 -5.10 4.76
CA PHE A 98 0.82 -3.75 5.00
C PHE A 98 0.97 -3.54 6.50
N LEU A 99 2.20 -3.55 6.97
CA LEU A 99 2.52 -3.51 8.39
C LEU A 99 2.12 -2.16 9.01
N LEU A 100 1.23 -2.21 9.99
CA LEU A 100 0.74 -1.04 10.74
C LEU A 100 1.45 -0.89 12.07
N LYS A 101 1.72 -2.01 12.75
CA LYS A 101 2.36 -2.03 14.06
C LYS A 101 3.27 -3.23 14.22
N PHE A 102 4.38 -3.01 14.87
CA PHE A 102 5.35 -4.03 15.22
C PHE A 102 5.61 -4.00 16.72
N LYS A 103 5.61 -5.17 17.35
CA LYS A 103 5.97 -5.32 18.74
C LYS A 103 6.93 -6.50 18.89
N GLU A 104 8.04 -6.27 19.52
CA GLU A 104 9.00 -7.31 19.84
C GLU A 104 9.17 -7.41 21.36
N THR A 105 9.19 -8.64 21.84
CA THR A 105 9.44 -8.99 23.24
C THR A 105 10.57 -10.03 23.31
N LYS A 106 10.94 -10.44 24.51
CA LYS A 106 11.88 -11.56 24.69
C LYS A 106 11.31 -12.89 24.17
N ALA A 107 10.00 -13.09 24.23
CA ALA A 107 9.34 -14.35 23.91
C ALA A 107 8.82 -14.41 22.45
N TYR A 108 8.37 -13.31 21.89
CA TYR A 108 7.72 -13.29 20.57
C TYR A 108 7.90 -11.98 19.83
N VAL A 109 7.63 -12.05 18.52
CA VAL A 109 7.42 -10.91 17.63
C VAL A 109 5.95 -10.89 17.21
N ALA A 110 5.30 -9.73 17.23
CA ALA A 110 3.94 -9.53 16.75
C ALA A 110 3.91 -8.45 15.66
N GLU A 111 3.33 -8.79 14.53
CA GLU A 111 3.21 -7.95 13.34
C GLU A 111 1.72 -7.73 13.03
N THR A 112 1.19 -6.56 13.37
CA THR A 112 -0.18 -6.19 13.01
C THR A 112 -0.18 -5.52 11.64
N ALA A 113 -0.89 -6.10 10.70
CA ALA A 113 -0.94 -5.64 9.32
C ALA A 113 -2.36 -5.70 8.77
N PHE A 114 -2.63 -4.92 7.72
CA PHE A 114 -3.84 -5.09 6.96
C PHE A 114 -3.56 -5.66 5.57
N THR A 115 -4.57 -6.29 4.99
CA THR A 115 -4.58 -6.80 3.62
C THR A 115 -5.66 -6.07 2.83
N ILE A 116 -5.40 -5.85 1.54
CA ILE A 116 -6.35 -5.27 0.59
C ILE A 116 -6.75 -6.36 -0.38
N SER A 117 -8.05 -6.55 -0.59
CA SER A 117 -8.60 -7.44 -1.61
C SER A 117 -9.54 -6.65 -2.52
N GLU A 118 -9.62 -7.04 -3.79
CA GLU A 118 -10.60 -6.47 -4.72
C GLU A 118 -12.02 -6.96 -4.44
N ARG A 119 -12.15 -8.12 -3.80
CA ARG A 119 -13.42 -8.84 -3.61
C ARG A 119 -14.00 -8.72 -2.21
N GLU A 120 -13.16 -8.42 -1.24
CA GLU A 120 -13.53 -8.40 0.17
C GLU A 120 -13.09 -7.10 0.82
N PRO A 121 -13.79 -6.63 1.85
CA PRO A 121 -13.32 -5.50 2.65
C PRO A 121 -11.92 -5.75 3.20
N ALA A 122 -11.11 -4.71 3.30
CA ALA A 122 -9.78 -4.80 3.90
C ALA A 122 -9.87 -5.36 5.33
N LYS A 123 -8.90 -6.20 5.70
CA LYS A 123 -8.88 -6.90 6.99
C LYS A 123 -7.57 -6.62 7.72
N VAL A 124 -7.66 -6.44 9.04
CA VAL A 124 -6.50 -6.34 9.94
C VAL A 124 -6.31 -7.68 10.62
N ARG A 125 -5.04 -8.13 10.68
CA ARG A 125 -4.63 -9.34 11.41
C ARG A 125 -3.31 -9.09 12.13
N THR A 126 -3.06 -9.88 13.17
CA THR A 126 -1.78 -9.89 13.87
C THR A 126 -1.13 -11.26 13.73
N LEU A 127 0.03 -11.31 13.08
CA LEU A 127 0.90 -12.48 13.04
C LEU A 127 1.82 -12.44 14.26
N ARG A 128 1.77 -13.48 15.09
CA ARG A 128 2.69 -13.68 16.21
C ARG A 128 3.66 -14.82 15.88
N THR A 129 4.97 -14.55 16.01
CA THR A 129 6.03 -15.56 15.86
C THR A 129 6.71 -15.77 17.20
N GLU A 130 6.72 -16.98 17.71
CA GLU A 130 7.44 -17.35 18.93
C GLU A 130 8.94 -17.46 18.64
N LYS A 131 9.78 -16.80 19.44
CA LYS A 131 11.23 -16.79 19.22
C LYS A 131 11.91 -18.11 19.55
N SER A 132 11.38 -18.86 20.50
CA SER A 132 11.96 -20.14 20.96
C SER A 132 11.77 -21.27 19.97
N THR A 133 10.62 -21.31 19.30
CA THR A 133 10.20 -22.41 18.42
C THR A 133 10.15 -22.01 16.96
N GLY A 134 10.07 -20.72 16.65
CA GLY A 134 9.74 -20.20 15.31
C GLY A 134 8.29 -20.41 14.91
N ALA A 135 7.44 -20.96 15.79
CA ALA A 135 6.04 -21.20 15.51
C ALA A 135 5.30 -19.89 15.26
N MET A 136 4.45 -19.88 14.23
CA MET A 136 3.67 -18.73 13.81
C MET A 136 2.19 -18.95 14.04
N PHE A 137 1.51 -17.91 14.48
CA PHE A 137 0.08 -17.91 14.77
C PHE A 137 -0.56 -16.63 14.26
N ASP A 138 -1.65 -16.75 13.52
CA ASP A 138 -2.38 -15.61 12.95
C ASP A 138 -3.69 -15.38 13.71
N SER A 139 -4.00 -14.12 14.02
CA SER A 139 -5.24 -13.76 14.71
C SER A 139 -6.45 -13.91 13.77
N PRO A 140 -7.67 -14.03 14.32
CA PRO A 140 -8.89 -13.80 13.55
C PRO A 140 -8.84 -12.45 12.82
N PRO A 141 -9.44 -12.35 11.62
CA PRO A 141 -9.48 -11.10 10.87
C PRO A 141 -10.50 -10.13 11.49
N ILE A 142 -10.12 -8.85 11.53
CA ILE A 142 -11.01 -7.74 11.87
C ILE A 142 -11.19 -6.89 10.61
N LEU A 143 -12.42 -6.44 10.33
CA LEU A 143 -12.69 -5.54 9.21
C LEU A 143 -12.01 -4.19 9.43
N ALA A 144 -11.27 -3.72 8.44
CA ALA A 144 -10.60 -2.43 8.48
C ALA A 144 -11.56 -1.29 8.07
N ILE A 145 -12.44 -0.88 8.99
CA ILE A 145 -13.31 0.29 8.81
C ILE A 145 -12.51 1.56 9.17
N ASP A 146 -11.80 1.53 10.30
CA ASP A 146 -10.81 2.53 10.71
C ASP A 146 -9.55 1.80 11.19
N ALA A 147 -8.46 1.92 10.43
CA ALA A 147 -7.23 1.20 10.70
C ALA A 147 -6.65 1.46 12.10
N ARG A 148 -6.88 2.62 12.71
CA ARG A 148 -6.39 2.94 14.06
C ARG A 148 -7.13 2.16 15.13
N VAL A 149 -8.45 2.13 15.03
CA VAL A 149 -9.31 1.41 15.98
C VAL A 149 -8.98 -0.08 15.89
N HIS A 150 -8.96 -0.63 14.70
CA HIS A 150 -8.75 -2.07 14.50
C HIS A 150 -7.34 -2.56 14.83
N VAL A 151 -6.31 -1.72 14.74
CA VAL A 151 -4.97 -2.08 15.22
C VAL A 151 -5.00 -2.34 16.73
N ASN A 152 -5.69 -1.52 17.50
CA ASN A 152 -5.80 -1.70 18.95
C ASN A 152 -6.68 -2.90 19.31
N GLU A 153 -7.78 -3.09 18.62
CA GLU A 153 -8.67 -4.26 18.78
C GLU A 153 -7.93 -5.56 18.41
N SER A 154 -7.21 -5.58 17.28
CA SER A 154 -6.42 -6.74 16.86
C SER A 154 -5.35 -7.13 17.90
N LEU A 155 -4.75 -6.16 18.60
CA LEU A 155 -3.79 -6.43 19.67
C LEU A 155 -4.46 -6.90 20.97
N GLY A 156 -5.75 -6.64 21.14
CA GLY A 156 -6.56 -7.09 22.29
C GLY A 156 -7.09 -8.51 22.14
N ILE A 157 -6.99 -9.15 20.97
CA ILE A 157 -7.47 -10.52 20.77
C ILE A 157 -6.65 -11.48 21.65
N PRO A 158 -7.30 -12.33 22.47
CA PRO A 158 -6.61 -13.33 23.27
C PRO A 158 -5.79 -14.29 22.39
N PHE A 159 -4.59 -14.64 22.83
CA PHE A 159 -3.72 -15.53 22.03
C PHE A 159 -4.34 -16.91 21.76
N SER A 160 -5.24 -17.37 22.62
CA SER A 160 -6.00 -18.62 22.42
C SER A 160 -6.88 -18.63 21.16
N GLU A 161 -7.20 -17.47 20.60
CA GLU A 161 -7.99 -17.34 19.38
C GLU A 161 -7.13 -17.36 18.08
N TYR A 162 -5.80 -17.37 18.21
CA TYR A 162 -4.89 -17.41 17.08
C TYR A 162 -4.81 -18.82 16.50
N ALA A 163 -4.84 -18.91 15.18
CA ALA A 163 -4.64 -20.17 14.46
C ALA A 163 -3.16 -20.35 14.06
N PRO A 164 -2.64 -21.58 14.08
CA PRO A 164 -1.31 -21.87 13.54
C PRO A 164 -1.17 -21.44 12.08
N CYS A 165 -0.02 -20.88 11.73
CA CYS A 165 0.31 -20.44 10.37
C CYS A 165 1.61 -21.12 9.94
N SER A 166 1.60 -21.85 8.83
CA SER A 166 2.75 -22.59 8.33
C SER A 166 3.67 -21.76 7.43
N GLU A 167 3.15 -20.66 6.87
CA GLU A 167 3.87 -19.84 5.91
C GLU A 167 3.80 -18.37 6.30
N ARG A 168 4.94 -17.69 6.27
CA ARG A 168 4.96 -16.24 6.55
C ARG A 168 4.52 -15.47 5.31
N PRO A 169 3.37 -14.76 5.36
CA PRO A 169 2.95 -13.94 4.22
C PRO A 169 3.97 -12.80 3.97
N PRO A 170 4.12 -12.36 2.71
CA PRO A 170 4.93 -11.20 2.40
C PRO A 170 4.39 -9.95 3.14
N ILE A 171 5.29 -9.15 3.70
CA ILE A 171 4.94 -7.99 4.49
C ILE A 171 5.77 -6.78 4.04
N SER A 172 5.13 -5.62 3.92
CA SER A 172 5.83 -4.36 3.69
C SER A 172 6.61 -3.94 4.93
N LYS A 173 7.55 -3.02 4.78
CA LYS A 173 8.15 -2.34 5.95
C LYS A 173 7.06 -1.57 6.72
N ILE A 174 7.37 -1.25 8.00
CA ILE A 174 6.46 -0.48 8.85
C ILE A 174 6.15 0.85 8.17
N VAL A 175 4.89 1.06 7.89
CA VAL A 175 4.40 2.31 7.34
C VAL A 175 3.97 3.20 8.51
N LYS A 176 4.66 4.32 8.68
CA LYS A 176 4.18 5.38 9.58
C LYS A 176 2.94 6.00 8.93
N TRP A 177 1.77 5.56 9.37
CA TRP A 177 0.52 6.12 8.88
C TRP A 177 0.39 7.56 9.40
N GLN A 178 0.64 8.52 8.52
CA GLN A 178 0.23 9.91 8.74
C GLN A 178 -1.26 9.95 8.36
N GLY A 179 -2.11 9.86 9.38
CA GLY A 179 -3.54 9.91 9.17
C GLY A 179 -3.93 11.17 8.40
N VAL A 180 -4.78 11.01 7.40
CA VAL A 180 -5.50 12.13 6.82
C VAL A 180 -6.31 12.75 7.96
N VAL A 181 -5.89 13.90 8.45
CA VAL A 181 -6.72 14.73 9.32
C VAL A 181 -7.82 15.24 8.40
N SER A 182 -9.00 14.65 8.48
CA SER A 182 -10.18 15.29 7.89
C SER A 182 -10.30 16.67 8.53
N PRO A 183 -10.34 17.75 7.76
CA PRO A 183 -10.68 19.04 8.32
C PRO A 183 -12.09 18.93 8.94
N ALA A 184 -12.20 19.39 10.18
CA ALA A 184 -13.48 19.53 10.87
C ALA A 184 -14.37 20.53 10.17
#